data_a6dd71d4252a245d01ab00d1039e93f5
#
_entry.id   a6dd71d4252a245d01ab00d1039e93f5
#
_cell.length_a   1.000
_cell.length_b   1.000
_cell.length_c   1.000
_cell.angle_alpha   90.00
_cell.angle_beta   90.00
_cell.angle_gamma   90.00
#
_symmetry.space_group_name_H-M   'P 1'
#
loop_
_entity.id
_entity.type
_entity.pdbx_description
1 polymer ?
#
loop_
_entity_poly.entity_id
_entity_poly.type
_entity_poly.pdbx_seq_one_letter_code
_entity_poly.pdbx_strand_id
1 'polypeptide(L)'
;MSKLEKTPSKQTGFNLLRWAEERMPILKDISTRFIREKPLKGIKIGVALHLEKKTGVLLQTLQKGGAEVSVSSCNPLTTDDDVALALSDEMNVHAWSNQTDQEYYL
;
A
#
# COMPACT_ATOMS: atom_id res chain seq x y z
N MET A 1 -14.49 -20.28 -8.98
CA MET A 1 -14.00 -20.19 -8.28
C MET A 1 -13.26 -19.92 -8.03
N SER A 2 -13.22 -20.12 -8.04
CA SER A 2 -12.60 -20.07 -7.43
C SER A 2 -11.73 -19.39 -7.29
N LYS A 3 -11.60 -18.62 -7.67
CA LYS A 3 -10.78 -17.81 -7.28
C LYS A 3 -10.50 -17.80 -6.06
N LEU A 4 -11.39 -18.04 -5.71
CA LEU A 4 -11.32 -18.15 -4.43
C LEU A 4 -10.12 -18.79 -3.94
N GLU A 5 -9.62 -19.66 -4.62
CA GLU A 5 -8.46 -20.40 -4.19
C GLU A 5 -7.17 -19.73 -4.48
N LYS A 6 -7.21 -18.55 -5.06
CA LYS A 6 -5.98 -17.81 -5.33
C LYS A 6 -5.38 -17.32 -4.02
N THR A 7 -4.17 -17.75 -3.71
CA THR A 7 -3.43 -17.30 -2.55
C THR A 7 -2.72 -15.99 -2.91
N PRO A 8 -2.82 -14.96 -2.06
CA PRO A 8 -2.10 -13.71 -2.30
C PRO A 8 -0.61 -13.96 -2.46
N SER A 9 0.01 -13.24 -3.38
CA SER A 9 1.42 -13.39 -3.69
C SER A 9 2.15 -12.08 -3.47
N LYS A 10 3.13 -12.10 -2.55
CA LYS A 10 3.96 -10.94 -2.28
C LYS A 10 4.73 -10.51 -3.52
N GLN A 11 5.27 -11.48 -4.26
CA GLN A 11 6.02 -11.18 -5.47
C GLN A 11 5.14 -10.51 -6.52
N THR A 12 3.92 -11.00 -6.70
CA THR A 12 2.97 -10.38 -7.62
C THR A 12 2.67 -8.95 -7.18
N GLY A 13 2.50 -8.73 -5.88
CA GLY A 13 2.27 -7.40 -5.33
C GLY A 13 3.42 -6.45 -5.61
N PHE A 14 4.64 -6.88 -5.38
CA PHE A 14 5.82 -6.05 -5.67
C PHE A 14 5.94 -5.75 -7.17
N ASN A 15 5.62 -6.72 -8.03
CA ASN A 15 5.66 -6.49 -9.47
C ASN A 15 4.63 -5.44 -9.89
N LEU A 16 3.43 -5.49 -9.31
CA LEU A 16 2.38 -4.50 -9.60
C LEU A 16 2.80 -3.11 -9.13
N LEU A 17 3.41 -3.01 -7.96
CA LEU A 17 3.88 -1.73 -7.42
C LEU A 17 4.96 -1.15 -8.32
N ARG A 18 5.90 -1.97 -8.75
CA ARG A 18 6.96 -1.50 -9.64
C ARG A 18 6.40 -1.04 -10.97
N TRP A 19 5.46 -1.80 -11.53
CA TRP A 19 4.80 -1.45 -12.78
C TRP A 19 4.11 -0.08 -12.67
N ALA A 20 3.40 0.14 -11.58
CA ALA A 20 2.70 1.41 -11.36
C ALA A 20 3.68 2.56 -11.18
N GLU A 21 4.75 2.36 -10.41
CA GLU A 21 5.74 3.39 -10.16
C GLU A 21 6.36 3.90 -11.47
N GLU A 22 6.64 2.99 -12.40
CA GLU A 22 7.22 3.35 -13.68
C GLU A 22 6.30 4.24 -14.51
N ARG A 23 5.01 4.23 -14.21
CA ARG A 23 4.02 5.04 -14.91
C ARG A 23 3.58 6.26 -14.11
N MET A 24 4.30 6.55 -13.04
CA MET A 24 4.02 7.70 -12.17
C MET A 24 5.29 8.53 -12.00
N PRO A 25 5.79 9.15 -13.08
CA PRO A 25 7.10 9.78 -13.04
C PRO A 25 7.22 10.93 -12.05
N ILE A 26 6.14 11.68 -11.82
CA ILE A 26 6.18 12.78 -10.86
C ILE A 26 6.37 12.23 -9.45
N LEU A 27 5.64 11.17 -9.11
CA LEU A 27 5.76 10.56 -7.80
C LEU A 27 7.13 9.92 -7.63
N LYS A 28 7.69 9.37 -8.70
CA LYS A 28 9.03 8.78 -8.67
C LYS A 28 10.08 9.85 -8.37
N ASP A 29 9.95 11.03 -8.97
CA ASP A 29 10.86 12.14 -8.68
C ASP A 29 10.73 12.62 -7.23
N ILE A 30 9.49 12.69 -6.73
CA ILE A 30 9.26 13.06 -5.34
C ILE A 30 9.89 12.02 -4.42
N SER A 31 9.77 10.74 -4.75
CA SER A 31 10.38 9.66 -3.96
C SER A 31 11.88 9.84 -3.83
N THR A 32 12.55 10.22 -4.92
CA THR A 32 13.99 10.42 -4.91
C THR A 32 14.39 11.50 -3.91
N ARG A 33 13.64 12.62 -3.89
CA ARG A 33 13.90 13.69 -2.93
C ARG A 33 13.54 13.26 -1.50
N PHE A 34 12.45 12.52 -1.34
CA PHE A 34 11.98 12.09 -0.03
C PHE A 34 12.99 11.16 0.64
N ILE A 35 13.61 10.26 -0.13
CA ILE A 35 14.65 9.37 0.41
C ILE A 35 15.80 10.19 0.97
N ARG A 36 16.19 11.24 0.27
CA ARG A 36 17.33 12.07 0.67
C ARG A 36 16.98 13.01 1.82
N GLU A 37 15.84 13.67 1.75
CA GLU A 37 15.50 14.75 2.66
C GLU A 37 14.72 14.34 3.90
N LYS A 38 13.99 13.21 3.80
CA LYS A 38 13.17 12.70 4.90
C LYS A 38 12.26 13.77 5.53
N PRO A 39 11.47 14.49 4.70
CA PRO A 39 10.65 15.60 5.23
C PRO A 39 9.56 15.16 6.19
N LEU A 40 9.19 13.87 6.18
CA LEU A 40 8.12 13.34 7.03
C LEU A 40 8.65 12.56 8.22
N LYS A 41 9.93 12.67 8.51
CA LYS A 41 10.54 11.94 9.62
C LYS A 41 9.81 12.25 10.92
N GLY A 42 9.44 11.20 11.64
CA GLY A 42 8.75 11.35 12.91
C GLY A 42 7.24 11.53 12.82
N ILE A 43 6.70 11.58 11.60
CA ILE A 43 5.26 11.74 11.40
C ILE A 43 4.60 10.38 11.25
N LYS A 44 3.48 10.19 11.95
CA LYS A 44 2.67 8.98 11.83
C LYS A 44 1.45 9.32 10.98
N ILE A 45 1.23 8.54 9.93
CA ILE A 45 0.14 8.78 8.99
C ILE A 45 -0.80 7.58 8.97
N GLY A 46 -2.07 7.82 9.26
CA GLY A 46 -3.12 6.81 9.10
C GLY A 46 -3.90 7.11 7.82
N VAL A 47 -4.12 6.10 7.01
CA VAL A 47 -4.79 6.27 5.72
C VAL A 47 -5.93 5.29 5.58
N ALA A 48 -7.04 5.75 5.00
CA ALA A 48 -8.17 4.89 4.65
C ALA A 48 -8.49 5.13 3.18
N LEU A 49 -7.96 4.28 2.32
CA LEU A 49 -8.05 4.43 0.87
C LEU A 49 -8.33 3.08 0.21
N HIS A 50 -8.76 3.12 -1.05
CA HIS A 50 -8.81 1.89 -1.85
C HIS A 50 -7.38 1.40 -2.06
N LEU A 51 -7.07 0.21 -1.55
CA LEU A 51 -5.71 -0.29 -1.60
C LEU A 51 -5.49 -1.09 -2.89
N GLU A 52 -4.87 -0.45 -3.85
CA GLU A 52 -4.47 -1.05 -5.12
C GLU A 52 -3.08 -0.51 -5.48
N LYS A 53 -2.55 -0.88 -6.65
CA LYS A 53 -1.14 -0.64 -6.93
C LYS A 53 -0.75 0.83 -6.95
N LYS A 54 -1.61 1.72 -7.48
CA LYS A 54 -1.26 3.15 -7.54
C LYS A 54 -1.26 3.78 -6.16
N THR A 55 -2.27 3.47 -5.36
CA THR A 55 -2.32 3.92 -3.98
C THR A 55 -1.12 3.37 -3.21
N GLY A 56 -0.75 2.11 -3.48
CA GLY A 56 0.42 1.50 -2.86
C GLY A 56 1.70 2.29 -3.11
N VAL A 57 1.89 2.76 -4.34
CA VAL A 57 3.06 3.57 -4.68
C VAL A 57 3.06 4.88 -3.90
N LEU A 58 1.89 5.51 -3.76
CA LEU A 58 1.77 6.72 -2.95
C LEU A 58 2.19 6.45 -1.51
N LEU A 59 1.71 5.35 -0.93
CA LEU A 59 2.03 5.01 0.46
C LEU A 59 3.52 4.74 0.63
N GLN A 60 4.12 4.05 -0.34
CA GLN A 60 5.57 3.82 -0.31
C GLN A 60 6.34 5.13 -0.38
N THR A 61 5.84 6.09 -1.15
CA THR A 61 6.48 7.41 -1.27
C THR A 61 6.46 8.13 0.07
N LEU A 62 5.33 8.09 0.78
CA LEU A 62 5.22 8.71 2.10
C LEU A 62 6.22 8.07 3.06
N GLN A 63 6.35 6.76 3.00
CA GLN A 63 7.28 6.06 3.89
C GLN A 63 8.74 6.36 3.55
N LYS A 64 9.06 6.53 2.27
CA LYS A 64 10.40 6.96 1.86
C LYS A 64 10.74 8.33 2.42
N GLY A 65 9.72 9.16 2.64
CA GLY A 65 9.90 10.46 3.28
C GLY A 65 10.10 10.40 4.78
N GLY A 66 10.08 9.22 5.35
CA GLY A 66 10.32 9.02 6.78
C GLY A 66 9.07 8.81 7.61
N ALA A 67 7.89 8.85 7.01
CA ALA A 67 6.64 8.66 7.74
C ALA A 67 6.45 7.21 8.18
N GLU A 68 5.78 7.05 9.31
CA GLU A 68 5.32 5.73 9.75
C GLU A 68 3.87 5.60 9.28
N VAL A 69 3.63 4.71 8.34
CA VAL A 69 2.34 4.61 7.66
C VAL A 69 1.54 3.40 8.16
N SER A 70 0.28 3.65 8.48
CA SER A 70 -0.69 2.59 8.76
C SER A 70 -1.85 2.76 7.80
N VAL A 71 -2.27 1.69 7.15
CA VAL A 71 -3.30 1.78 6.13
C VAL A 71 -4.43 0.81 6.38
N SER A 72 -5.64 1.30 6.12
CA SER A 72 -6.86 0.50 6.17
C SER A 72 -7.61 0.77 4.86
N SER A 73 -8.13 -0.27 4.23
CA SER A 73 -8.89 -0.07 3.00
C SER A 73 -10.28 0.47 3.33
N CYS A 74 -10.78 1.39 2.52
CA CYS A 74 -12.13 1.90 2.70
C CYS A 74 -13.18 0.96 2.14
N ASN A 75 -12.78 -0.04 1.34
CA ASN A 75 -13.71 -1.02 0.78
C ASN A 75 -13.01 -2.35 0.61
N PRO A 76 -13.35 -3.38 1.41
CA PRO A 76 -12.70 -4.69 1.30
C PRO A 76 -12.86 -5.33 -0.08
N LEU A 77 -13.94 -5.00 -0.80
CA LEU A 77 -14.19 -5.59 -2.12
C LEU A 77 -13.25 -5.07 -3.19
N THR A 78 -12.62 -3.92 -2.96
CA THR A 78 -11.69 -3.32 -3.93
C THR A 78 -10.23 -3.43 -3.50
N THR A 79 -9.96 -4.13 -2.40
CA THR A 79 -8.60 -4.32 -1.92
C THR A 79 -7.87 -5.32 -2.80
N ASP A 80 -6.68 -4.95 -3.25
CA ASP A 80 -5.78 -5.87 -3.96
C ASP A 80 -4.93 -6.59 -2.92
N ASP A 81 -5.22 -7.86 -2.68
CA ASP A 81 -4.56 -8.62 -1.64
C ASP A 81 -3.07 -8.85 -1.92
N ASP A 82 -2.68 -8.96 -3.19
CA ASP A 82 -1.26 -9.10 -3.53
C ASP A 82 -0.49 -7.84 -3.14
N VAL A 83 -1.05 -6.67 -3.43
CA VAL A 83 -0.45 -5.40 -3.06
C VAL A 83 -0.43 -5.24 -1.54
N ALA A 84 -1.53 -5.59 -0.87
CA ALA A 84 -1.59 -5.52 0.58
C ALA A 84 -0.51 -6.39 1.23
N LEU A 85 -0.32 -7.59 0.72
CA LEU A 85 0.69 -8.50 1.26
C LEU A 85 2.10 -7.94 1.05
N ALA A 86 2.38 -7.38 -0.12
CA ALA A 86 3.68 -6.78 -0.40
C ALA A 86 3.95 -5.60 0.54
N LEU A 87 2.95 -4.73 0.71
CA LEU A 87 3.11 -3.55 1.57
C LEU A 87 3.25 -3.91 3.04
N SER A 88 2.72 -5.06 3.46
CA SER A 88 2.78 -5.46 4.87
C SER A 88 4.21 -5.67 5.36
N ASP A 89 5.18 -5.83 4.47
CA ASP A 89 6.59 -5.90 4.85
C ASP A 89 7.14 -4.54 5.24
N GLU A 90 6.48 -3.46 4.83
CA GLU A 90 7.01 -2.10 4.96
C GLU A 90 6.19 -1.23 5.91
N MET A 91 4.92 -1.58 6.13
CA MET A 91 4.01 -0.75 6.92
C MET A 91 2.90 -1.59 7.51
N ASN A 92 2.13 -1.00 8.43
CA ASN A 92 0.98 -1.69 9.02
C ASN A 92 -0.18 -1.66 8.05
N VAL A 93 -0.65 -2.84 7.65
CA VAL A 93 -1.74 -2.96 6.68
C VAL A 93 -2.89 -3.73 7.29
N HIS A 94 -4.08 -3.11 7.30
CA HIS A 94 -5.33 -3.71 7.78
C HIS A 94 -6.36 -3.65 6.67
N ALA A 95 -6.04 -4.21 5.51
CA ALA A 95 -6.82 -4.00 4.30
C ALA A 95 -6.85 -5.27 3.46
N TRP A 96 -7.73 -6.19 3.86
CA TRP A 96 -7.84 -7.47 3.16
C TRP A 96 -9.23 -7.60 2.54
N SER A 97 -9.32 -8.17 1.36
CA SER A 97 -10.58 -8.27 0.63
C SER A 97 -11.61 -9.14 1.33
N ASN A 98 -11.17 -10.04 2.21
CA ASN A 98 -12.08 -10.95 2.92
C ASN A 98 -12.32 -10.55 4.36
N GLN A 99 -12.05 -9.30 4.73
CA GLN A 99 -12.34 -8.84 6.07
C GLN A 99 -13.84 -8.85 6.34
N THR A 100 -14.21 -9.20 7.58
CA THR A 100 -15.60 -9.04 8.02
C THR A 100 -15.84 -7.57 8.31
N ASP A 101 -17.12 -7.19 8.40
CA ASP A 101 -17.45 -5.80 8.75
C ASP A 101 -16.82 -5.40 10.07
N GLN A 102 -16.86 -6.31 11.06
CA GLN A 102 -16.27 -6.03 12.36
C GLN A 102 -14.78 -5.78 12.27
N GLU A 103 -14.07 -6.61 11.50
CA GLU A 103 -12.63 -6.44 11.32
C GLU A 103 -12.31 -5.14 10.61
N TYR A 104 -13.15 -4.77 9.65
CA TYR A 104 -12.90 -3.59 8.85
C TYR A 104 -13.01 -2.30 9.68
N TYR A 105 -13.94 -2.25 10.63
CA TYR A 105 -14.19 -1.04 11.41
C TYR A 105 -13.48 -1.00 12.76
N LEU A 106 -12.76 -2.04 13.09
CA LEU A 106 -11.95 -2.04 14.29
C LEU A 106 -10.56 -1.53 14.01
#